data_b6b103b157e7674853bd6f879bc447e9
#
_entry.id   b6b103b157e7674853bd6f879bc447e9
#
_cell.length_a   1.000
_cell.length_b   1.000
_cell.length_c   1.000
_cell.angle_alpha   90.00
_cell.angle_beta   90.00
_cell.angle_gamma   90.00
#
_symmetry.space_group_name_H-M   'P 1'
#
loop_
_entity.id
_entity.type
_entity.pdbx_description
1 polymer ?
#
loop_
_entity_poly.entity_id
_entity_poly.type
_entity_poly.pdbx_seq_one_letter_code
_entity_poly.pdbx_strand_id
1 'polypeptide(L)'
;MILHLLPRAEWEAAPADQPYRSPSLEHEGFIHATQGDALLLMVANGLYKDQPGDFVALEIDEARLTSAVRWEAPAGTLPPEASAEETTPLFPHIYGPINREAIVGVRLMQRAADGTFVGYAPLSGADAANPLNLKSPSQLAVELLEATDAFSEALGQLKDRLEDRLRAMDEEIKKHR
;
A
#
# COMPACT_ATOMS: atom_id res chain seq x y z
N MET A 1 -9.17 7.66 -0.86
CA MET A 1 -8.18 7.91 0.21
C MET A 1 -6.84 7.34 -0.23
N ILE A 2 -5.78 8.13 -0.12
CA ILE A 2 -4.39 7.72 -0.44
C ILE A 2 -3.52 7.82 0.81
N LEU A 3 -2.40 7.10 0.83
CA LEU A 3 -1.54 6.94 1.99
C LEU A 3 -0.11 7.37 1.63
N HIS A 4 0.49 8.25 2.43
CA HIS A 4 1.89 8.64 2.28
C HIS A 4 2.71 8.13 3.47
N LEU A 5 3.71 7.29 3.18
CA LEU A 5 4.59 6.68 4.19
C LEU A 5 5.85 7.54 4.39
N LEU A 6 6.20 7.81 5.65
CA LEU A 6 7.38 8.61 5.98
C LEU A 6 7.92 8.23 7.37
N PRO A 7 9.20 8.56 7.67
CA PRO A 7 9.73 8.44 9.02
C PRO A 7 8.93 9.30 10.01
N ARG A 8 8.62 8.74 11.18
CA ARG A 8 7.88 9.45 12.25
C ARG A 8 8.58 10.74 12.66
N ALA A 9 9.91 10.71 12.79
CA ALA A 9 10.69 11.89 13.14
C ALA A 9 10.56 13.02 12.11
N GLU A 10 10.43 12.71 10.83
CA GLU A 10 10.19 13.70 9.78
C GLU A 10 8.81 14.34 9.93
N TRP A 11 7.78 13.53 10.22
CA TRP A 11 6.43 14.03 10.48
C TRP A 11 6.37 14.94 11.69
N GLU A 12 7.00 14.54 12.79
CA GLU A 12 7.03 15.30 14.06
C GLU A 12 7.84 16.60 13.94
N ALA A 13 8.84 16.65 13.07
CA ALA A 13 9.62 17.85 12.79
C ALA A 13 8.93 18.84 11.84
N ALA A 14 7.91 18.39 11.10
CA ALA A 14 7.22 19.22 10.12
C ALA A 14 6.31 20.25 10.83
N PRO A 15 6.44 21.58 10.52
CA PRO A 15 5.62 22.63 11.12
C PRO A 15 4.12 22.35 10.97
N ALA A 16 3.39 22.34 12.09
CA ALA A 16 1.97 21.99 12.10
C ALA A 16 1.07 23.01 11.40
N ASP A 17 1.52 24.25 11.31
CA ASP A 17 0.81 25.40 10.70
C ASP A 17 1.12 25.57 9.20
N GLN A 18 1.95 24.70 8.62
CA GLN A 18 2.33 24.75 7.22
C GLN A 18 1.91 23.46 6.49
N PRO A 19 1.68 23.53 5.17
CA PRO A 19 1.51 22.32 4.36
C PRO A 19 2.74 21.41 4.50
N TYR A 20 2.50 20.10 4.59
CA TYR A 20 3.60 19.15 4.65
C TYR A 20 4.31 19.04 3.29
N ARG A 21 5.63 18.98 3.32
CA ARG A 21 6.52 18.85 2.16
C ARG A 21 7.47 17.68 2.39
N SER A 22 7.33 16.65 1.60
CA SER A 22 8.30 15.55 1.60
C SER A 22 9.59 15.96 0.88
N PRO A 23 10.76 15.45 1.29
CA PRO A 23 12.02 15.65 0.55
C PRO A 23 11.93 15.21 -0.93
N SER A 24 11.12 14.20 -1.26
CA SER A 24 10.91 13.76 -2.64
C SER A 24 10.31 14.85 -3.53
N LEU A 25 9.53 15.77 -2.97
CA LEU A 25 8.97 16.88 -3.74
C LEU A 25 10.04 17.80 -4.30
N GLU A 26 11.18 17.95 -3.62
CA GLU A 26 12.30 18.79 -4.07
C GLU A 26 13.20 18.08 -5.09
N HIS A 27 13.34 16.76 -4.96
CA HIS A 27 14.26 15.98 -5.78
C HIS A 27 13.58 15.35 -7.01
N GLU A 28 12.31 14.98 -6.89
CA GLU A 28 11.56 14.25 -7.92
C GLU A 28 10.36 15.06 -8.46
N GLY A 29 9.99 16.16 -7.78
CA GLY A 29 8.90 17.04 -8.19
C GLY A 29 7.52 16.58 -7.72
N PHE A 30 7.42 15.48 -6.96
CA PHE A 30 6.17 14.96 -6.41
C PHE A 30 6.40 14.18 -5.10
N ILE A 31 5.31 13.95 -4.39
CA ILE A 31 5.27 13.14 -3.16
C ILE A 31 4.65 11.78 -3.53
N HIS A 32 5.36 10.70 -3.19
CA HIS A 32 4.88 9.34 -3.40
C HIS A 32 3.73 9.01 -2.45
N ALA A 33 2.70 8.37 -2.96
CA ALA A 33 1.64 7.80 -2.14
C ALA A 33 1.21 6.42 -2.66
N THR A 34 0.41 5.71 -1.88
CA THR A 34 -0.16 4.41 -2.21
C THR A 34 -1.66 4.43 -2.02
N GLN A 35 -2.35 3.45 -2.57
CA GLN A 35 -3.76 3.22 -2.28
C GLN A 35 -3.95 1.86 -1.60
N GLY A 36 -4.59 1.91 -0.42
CA GLY A 36 -4.91 0.72 0.34
C GLY A 36 -3.75 0.13 1.12
N ASP A 37 -4.09 -0.66 2.10
CA ASP A 37 -3.18 -1.15 3.13
C ASP A 37 -2.19 -2.19 2.60
N ALA A 38 -2.64 -3.05 1.70
CA ALA A 38 -1.78 -4.09 1.11
C ALA A 38 -0.62 -3.47 0.32
N LEU A 39 -0.91 -2.44 -0.49
CA LEU A 39 0.11 -1.75 -1.27
C LEU A 39 1.05 -0.93 -0.37
N LEU A 40 0.50 -0.31 0.68
CA LEU A 40 1.30 0.38 1.70
C LEU A 40 2.30 -0.57 2.36
N LEU A 41 1.86 -1.74 2.82
CA LEU A 41 2.73 -2.73 3.46
C LEU A 41 3.76 -3.30 2.49
N MET A 42 3.41 -3.52 1.23
CA MET A 42 4.34 -3.96 0.20
C MET A 42 5.46 -2.92 -0.01
N VAL A 43 5.11 -1.65 -0.15
CA VAL A 43 6.08 -0.55 -0.31
C VAL A 43 6.92 -0.39 0.96
N ALA A 44 6.31 -0.43 2.14
CA ALA A 44 7.01 -0.33 3.42
C ALA A 44 8.07 -1.43 3.55
N ASN A 45 7.72 -2.68 3.26
CA ASN A 45 8.65 -3.80 3.34
C ASN A 45 9.70 -3.80 2.24
N GLY A 46 9.35 -3.33 1.04
CA GLY A 46 10.28 -3.29 -0.08
C GLY A 46 11.35 -2.20 0.04
N LEU A 47 11.00 -1.05 0.63
CA LEU A 47 11.88 0.12 0.64
C LEU A 47 12.43 0.47 2.03
N TYR A 48 11.72 0.14 3.11
CA TYR A 48 12.02 0.68 4.44
C TYR A 48 12.23 -0.39 5.51
N LYS A 49 12.16 -1.69 5.18
CA LYS A 49 12.32 -2.79 6.14
C LYS A 49 13.62 -2.67 6.95
N ASP A 50 14.72 -2.34 6.29
CA ASP A 50 16.05 -2.27 6.91
C ASP A 50 16.39 -0.87 7.46
N GLN A 51 15.50 0.09 7.31
CA GLN A 51 15.72 1.44 7.85
C GLN A 51 15.31 1.49 9.33
N PRO A 52 16.17 2.05 10.21
CA PRO A 52 15.86 2.16 11.64
C PRO A 52 14.79 3.24 11.88
N GLY A 53 14.14 3.15 13.07
CA GLY A 53 13.17 4.13 13.54
C GLY A 53 11.73 3.77 13.23
N ASP A 54 10.84 4.57 13.78
CA ASP A 54 9.39 4.45 13.59
C ASP A 54 8.96 5.13 12.28
N PHE A 55 7.92 4.59 11.67
CA PHE A 55 7.30 5.14 10.47
C PHE A 55 5.83 5.43 10.72
N VAL A 56 5.33 6.44 10.03
CA VAL A 56 3.90 6.78 10.00
C VAL A 56 3.39 6.79 8.58
N ALA A 57 2.09 6.54 8.43
CA ALA A 57 1.38 6.74 7.18
C ALA A 57 0.34 7.85 7.37
N LEU A 58 0.40 8.89 6.56
CA LEU A 58 -0.61 9.94 6.51
C LEU A 58 -1.80 9.44 5.70
N GLU A 59 -2.99 9.50 6.27
CA GLU A 59 -4.25 9.26 5.57
C GLU A 59 -4.68 10.57 4.91
N ILE A 60 -4.75 10.57 3.59
CA ILE A 60 -5.00 11.77 2.81
C ILE A 60 -6.30 11.61 2.05
N ASP A 61 -7.22 12.54 2.30
CA ASP A 61 -8.43 12.68 1.52
C ASP A 61 -8.09 13.44 0.22
N GLU A 62 -8.06 12.70 -0.89
CA GLU A 62 -7.72 13.23 -2.21
C GLU A 62 -8.68 14.37 -2.63
N ALA A 63 -9.95 14.34 -2.22
CA ALA A 63 -10.90 15.38 -2.53
C ALA A 63 -10.62 16.72 -1.82
N ARG A 64 -9.82 16.69 -0.75
CA ARG A 64 -9.40 17.89 0.01
C ARG A 64 -8.01 18.38 -0.36
N LEU A 65 -7.28 17.63 -1.19
CA LEU A 65 -5.96 18.08 -1.65
C LEU A 65 -6.08 19.31 -2.55
N THR A 66 -5.22 20.29 -2.30
CA THR A 66 -5.04 21.45 -3.17
C THR A 66 -4.02 21.20 -4.28
N SER A 67 -3.12 20.27 -4.08
CA SER A 67 -2.12 19.84 -5.06
C SER A 67 -2.70 18.79 -6.01
N ALA A 68 -2.25 18.80 -7.27
CA ALA A 68 -2.70 17.84 -8.26
C ALA A 68 -2.20 16.42 -7.93
N VAL A 69 -3.04 15.42 -8.13
CA VAL A 69 -2.68 14.00 -8.02
C VAL A 69 -2.70 13.40 -9.42
N ARG A 70 -1.68 12.61 -9.72
CA ARG A 70 -1.62 11.79 -10.95
C ARG A 70 -1.40 10.34 -10.56
N TRP A 71 -2.10 9.46 -11.25
CA TRP A 71 -1.97 8.02 -11.09
C TRP A 71 -1.04 7.50 -12.18
N GLU A 72 0.17 7.13 -11.78
CA GLU A 72 1.27 6.82 -12.71
C GLU A 72 1.89 5.47 -12.35
N ALA A 73 2.64 4.90 -13.27
CA ALA A 73 3.47 3.74 -12.99
C ALA A 73 4.46 4.06 -11.87
N PRO A 74 4.90 3.06 -11.08
CA PRO A 74 5.83 3.30 -9.99
C PRO A 74 7.11 3.96 -10.51
N ALA A 75 7.57 5.01 -9.82
CA ALA A 75 8.86 5.61 -10.09
C ALA A 75 9.94 4.69 -9.51
N GLY A 76 10.69 4.01 -10.37
CA GLY A 76 11.74 3.07 -10.00
C GLY A 76 11.46 1.64 -10.45
N THR A 77 12.42 0.76 -10.21
CA THR A 77 12.31 -0.68 -10.50
C THR A 77 11.49 -1.37 -9.41
N LEU A 78 10.31 -1.87 -9.77
CA LEU A 78 9.64 -2.86 -8.93
C LEU A 78 10.49 -4.13 -8.83
N PRO A 79 10.39 -4.88 -7.71
CA PRO A 79 10.98 -6.20 -7.62
C PRO A 79 10.55 -7.08 -8.81
N PRO A 80 11.41 -7.95 -9.34
CA PRO A 80 11.13 -8.78 -10.53
C PRO A 80 9.85 -9.62 -10.43
N GLU A 81 9.41 -9.91 -9.22
CA GLU A 81 8.20 -10.69 -8.93
C GLU A 81 6.89 -9.92 -9.22
N ALA A 82 6.96 -8.59 -9.34
CA ALA A 82 5.82 -7.75 -9.71
C ALA A 82 5.69 -7.49 -11.22
N SER A 83 6.60 -8.01 -12.03
CA SER A 83 6.67 -7.77 -13.48
C SER A 83 5.96 -8.82 -14.34
N ALA A 84 5.20 -9.74 -13.76
CA ALA A 84 4.36 -10.67 -14.51
C ALA A 84 3.11 -9.95 -15.00
N GLU A 85 3.13 -9.58 -16.24
CA GLU A 85 2.06 -9.20 -17.18
C GLU A 85 0.62 -9.13 -16.62
N GLU A 86 0.02 -7.99 -16.87
CA GLU A 86 -1.35 -7.54 -16.61
C GLU A 86 -1.54 -6.78 -15.28
N THR A 87 -1.51 -5.48 -15.43
CA THR A 87 -1.80 -4.44 -14.43
C THR A 87 -0.72 -4.16 -13.38
N THR A 88 0.39 -3.57 -13.79
CA THR A 88 1.23 -2.82 -12.84
C THR A 88 0.35 -1.82 -12.10
N PRO A 89 0.23 -1.89 -10.76
CA PRO A 89 -0.61 -0.96 -10.03
C PRO A 89 -0.12 0.47 -10.25
N LEU A 90 -1.05 1.38 -10.50
CA LEU A 90 -0.75 2.80 -10.56
C LEU A 90 -0.60 3.34 -9.13
N PHE A 91 0.36 4.24 -8.96
CA PHE A 91 0.61 4.93 -7.70
C PHE A 91 0.18 6.39 -7.80
N PRO A 92 -0.50 6.91 -6.78
CA PRO A 92 -0.81 8.33 -6.73
C PRO A 92 0.45 9.14 -6.42
N HIS A 93 0.82 10.05 -7.32
CA HIS A 93 1.89 11.02 -7.14
C HIS A 93 1.28 12.40 -6.93
N ILE A 94 1.64 13.06 -5.81
CA ILE A 94 1.09 14.36 -5.43
C ILE A 94 2.08 15.45 -5.86
N TYR A 95 1.68 16.25 -6.85
CA TYR A 95 2.51 17.30 -7.47
C TYR A 95 2.38 18.62 -6.71
N GLY A 96 2.89 18.64 -5.49
CA GLY A 96 2.90 19.78 -4.59
C GLY A 96 2.83 19.39 -3.12
N PRO A 97 2.83 20.37 -2.21
CA PRO A 97 2.72 20.11 -0.78
C PRO A 97 1.35 19.57 -0.40
N ILE A 98 1.28 18.81 0.68
CA ILE A 98 0.03 18.29 1.24
C ILE A 98 -0.51 19.32 2.24
N ASN A 99 -1.63 19.96 1.92
CA ASN A 99 -2.30 20.84 2.85
C ASN A 99 -2.87 20.07 4.05
N ARG A 100 -2.80 20.66 5.24
CA ARG A 100 -3.13 19.99 6.50
C ARG A 100 -4.58 19.48 6.56
N GLU A 101 -5.51 20.20 5.96
CA GLU A 101 -6.93 19.85 5.92
C GLU A 101 -7.22 18.58 5.12
N ALA A 102 -6.30 18.20 4.23
CA ALA A 102 -6.40 16.94 3.49
C ALA A 102 -5.90 15.75 4.30
N ILE A 103 -5.12 15.97 5.36
CA ILE A 103 -4.62 14.90 6.23
C ILE A 103 -5.71 14.61 7.27
N VAL A 104 -6.42 13.51 7.10
CA VAL A 104 -7.57 13.14 7.94
C VAL A 104 -7.20 12.15 9.04
N GLY A 105 -5.99 11.58 8.99
CA GLY A 105 -5.48 10.66 10.01
C GLY A 105 -3.99 10.43 9.87
N VAL A 106 -3.40 9.93 10.95
CA VAL A 106 -2.01 9.48 10.99
C VAL A 106 -1.97 8.10 11.64
N ARG A 107 -1.36 7.14 10.97
CA ARG A 107 -1.22 5.77 11.45
C ARG A 107 0.24 5.48 11.82
N LEU A 108 0.48 4.95 13.00
CA LEU A 108 1.80 4.43 13.37
C LEU A 108 1.99 3.05 12.75
N MET A 109 3.05 2.88 11.96
CA MET A 109 3.37 1.59 11.37
C MET A 109 3.93 0.64 12.42
N GLN A 110 3.45 -0.60 12.43
CA GLN A 110 3.89 -1.64 13.35
C GLN A 110 4.92 -2.55 12.68
N ARG A 111 5.97 -2.89 13.43
CA ARG A 111 7.06 -3.77 12.98
C ARG A 111 7.14 -5.03 13.83
N ALA A 112 7.43 -6.14 13.20
CA ALA A 112 7.93 -7.35 13.86
C ALA A 112 9.40 -7.20 14.27
N ALA A 113 9.90 -8.15 15.04
CA ALA A 113 11.27 -8.13 15.56
C ALA A 113 12.36 -8.17 14.46
N ASP A 114 12.03 -8.67 13.29
CA ASP A 114 12.91 -8.74 12.11
C ASP A 114 12.85 -7.47 11.22
N GLY A 115 12.16 -6.44 11.69
CA GLY A 115 11.96 -5.18 10.97
C GLY A 115 10.81 -5.18 9.96
N THR A 116 10.15 -6.32 9.73
CA THR A 116 9.02 -6.42 8.80
C THR A 116 7.83 -5.59 9.28
N PHE A 117 7.28 -4.77 8.40
CA PHE A 117 6.03 -4.05 8.67
C PHE A 117 4.86 -5.02 8.55
N VAL A 118 4.10 -5.15 9.64
CA VAL A 118 3.01 -6.13 9.75
C VAL A 118 1.62 -5.49 9.89
N GLY A 119 1.56 -4.18 10.04
CA GLY A 119 0.30 -3.45 10.21
C GLY A 119 0.52 -2.02 10.66
N TYR A 120 -0.52 -1.42 11.19
CA TYR A 120 -0.49 -0.04 11.74
C TYR A 120 -1.54 0.12 12.83
N ALA A 121 -1.38 1.18 13.65
CA ALA A 121 -2.35 1.64 14.64
C ALA A 121 -2.61 3.14 14.46
N PRO A 122 -3.79 3.68 14.81
CA PRO A 122 -4.00 5.12 14.82
C PRO A 122 -2.96 5.83 15.69
N LEU A 123 -2.36 6.90 15.18
CA LEU A 123 -1.52 7.80 15.97
C LEU A 123 -2.43 8.89 16.58
N SER A 124 -3.21 8.58 17.59
CA SER A 124 -4.06 9.57 18.22
C SER A 124 -3.64 9.81 19.67
N GLY A 125 -3.55 11.10 20.04
CA GLY A 125 -3.36 11.51 21.42
C GLY A 125 -4.63 11.45 22.28
N ALA A 126 -5.76 10.96 21.73
CA ALA A 126 -7.05 10.97 22.41
C ALA A 126 -7.56 9.57 22.84
N ASP A 127 -6.98 8.49 22.33
CA ASP A 127 -7.40 7.12 22.66
C ASP A 127 -6.42 6.38 23.56
N ALA A 128 -5.98 7.03 24.64
CA ALA A 128 -5.22 6.38 25.70
C ALA A 128 -6.01 5.28 26.46
N ALA A 129 -7.29 5.08 26.13
CA ALA A 129 -8.13 4.04 26.73
C ALA A 129 -8.22 2.75 25.90
N ASN A 130 -7.80 2.76 24.62
CA ASN A 130 -7.67 1.56 23.81
C ASN A 130 -6.54 1.77 22.79
N PRO A 131 -5.27 1.67 23.22
CA PRO A 131 -4.10 2.00 22.39
C PRO A 131 -3.90 1.06 21.22
N LEU A 132 -4.74 0.05 21.08
CA LEU A 132 -4.64 -0.97 20.07
C LEU A 132 -6.05 -1.29 19.59
N ASN A 133 -6.54 -0.55 18.59
CA ASN A 133 -7.63 -1.07 17.77
C ASN A 133 -7.05 -2.23 16.91
N LEU A 134 -6.29 -3.08 17.56
CA LEU A 134 -5.89 -4.37 17.02
C LEU A 134 -7.20 -5.14 16.83
N LYS A 135 -7.48 -5.49 15.61
CA LYS A 135 -8.42 -6.58 15.37
C LYS A 135 -8.04 -7.69 16.33
N SER A 136 -8.98 -8.18 17.09
CA SER A 136 -8.71 -9.28 18.00
C SER A 136 -8.08 -10.43 17.21
N PRO A 137 -7.28 -11.31 17.83
CA PRO A 137 -6.73 -12.48 17.13
C PRO A 137 -7.80 -13.28 16.38
N SER A 138 -9.03 -13.28 16.88
CA SER A 138 -10.19 -13.88 16.20
C SER A 138 -10.63 -13.12 14.95
N GLN A 139 -10.58 -11.78 14.95
CA GLN A 139 -10.90 -10.97 13.76
C GLN A 139 -9.82 -11.08 12.68
N LEU A 140 -8.55 -11.12 13.09
CA LEU A 140 -7.43 -11.39 12.17
C LEU A 140 -7.49 -12.80 11.60
N ALA A 141 -7.88 -13.78 12.40
CA ALA A 141 -8.05 -15.15 11.95
C ALA A 141 -9.19 -15.28 10.93
N VAL A 142 -10.30 -14.58 11.14
CA VAL A 142 -11.44 -14.55 10.20
C VAL A 142 -11.00 -13.89 8.87
N GLU A 143 -10.35 -12.75 8.91
CA GLU A 143 -9.86 -12.09 7.67
C GLU A 143 -8.82 -12.92 6.93
N LEU A 144 -7.93 -13.58 7.66
CA LEU A 144 -6.94 -14.47 7.04
C LEU A 144 -7.63 -15.67 6.38
N LEU A 145 -8.69 -16.20 7.01
CA LEU A 145 -9.48 -17.29 6.47
C LEU A 145 -10.22 -16.84 5.20
N GLU A 146 -10.88 -15.68 5.24
CA GLU A 146 -11.59 -15.11 4.08
C GLU A 146 -10.63 -14.83 2.92
N ALA A 147 -9.43 -14.29 3.22
CA ALA A 147 -8.40 -14.06 2.22
C ALA A 147 -7.86 -15.36 1.61
N THR A 148 -7.73 -16.42 2.42
CA THR A 148 -7.31 -17.75 1.98
C THR A 148 -8.37 -18.40 1.10
N ASP A 149 -9.64 -18.26 1.44
CA ASP A 149 -10.77 -18.79 0.66
C ASP A 149 -10.86 -18.07 -0.69
N ALA A 150 -10.76 -16.72 -0.71
CA ALA A 150 -10.75 -15.93 -1.94
C ALA A 150 -9.55 -16.30 -2.86
N PHE A 151 -8.38 -16.53 -2.28
CA PHE A 151 -7.21 -16.98 -3.00
C PHE A 151 -7.39 -18.40 -3.58
N SER A 152 -7.97 -19.32 -2.80
CA SER A 152 -8.27 -20.68 -3.25
C SER A 152 -9.28 -20.69 -4.40
N GLU A 153 -10.31 -19.83 -4.33
CA GLU A 153 -11.28 -19.67 -5.40
C GLU A 153 -10.64 -19.12 -6.68
N ALA A 154 -9.78 -18.10 -6.55
CA ALA A 154 -9.05 -17.53 -7.69
C ALA A 154 -8.12 -18.57 -8.35
N LEU A 155 -7.44 -19.40 -7.56
CA LEU A 155 -6.62 -20.51 -8.07
C LEU A 155 -7.48 -21.57 -8.79
N GLY A 156 -8.65 -21.88 -8.26
CA GLY A 156 -9.61 -22.77 -8.91
C GLY A 156 -10.02 -22.28 -10.29
N GLN A 157 -10.41 -21.01 -10.39
CA GLN A 157 -10.78 -20.37 -11.64
C GLN A 157 -9.63 -20.33 -12.65
N LEU A 158 -8.39 -20.08 -12.20
CA LEU A 158 -7.22 -20.10 -13.06
C LEU A 158 -6.94 -21.51 -13.62
N LYS A 159 -7.05 -22.53 -12.76
CA LYS A 159 -6.90 -23.92 -13.17
C LYS A 159 -7.93 -24.31 -14.25
N ASP A 160 -9.19 -23.99 -14.04
CA ASP A 160 -10.26 -24.28 -15.00
C ASP A 160 -9.99 -23.62 -16.37
N ARG A 161 -9.57 -22.35 -16.36
CA ARG A 161 -9.19 -21.63 -17.60
C ARG A 161 -7.99 -22.29 -18.31
N LEU A 162 -7.01 -22.77 -17.56
CA LEU A 162 -5.85 -23.47 -18.14
C LEU A 162 -6.26 -24.82 -18.75
N GLU A 163 -7.12 -25.58 -18.08
CA GLU A 163 -7.64 -26.84 -18.60
C GLU A 163 -8.46 -26.64 -19.89
N ASP A 164 -9.29 -25.61 -19.94
CA ASP A 164 -10.08 -25.27 -21.13
C ASP A 164 -9.17 -24.85 -22.30
N ARG A 165 -8.11 -24.07 -22.05
CA ARG A 165 -7.13 -23.73 -23.08
C ARG A 165 -6.37 -24.94 -23.60
N LEU A 166 -5.97 -25.83 -22.72
CA LEU A 166 -5.29 -27.07 -23.10
C LEU A 166 -6.20 -27.96 -23.98
N ARG A 167 -7.48 -28.10 -23.62
CA ARG A 167 -8.46 -28.82 -24.45
C ARG A 167 -8.62 -28.18 -25.82
N ALA A 168 -8.74 -26.85 -25.88
CA ALA A 168 -8.87 -26.13 -27.15
C ALA A 168 -7.64 -26.34 -28.05
N MET A 169 -6.45 -26.30 -27.48
CA MET A 169 -5.19 -26.56 -28.21
C MET A 169 -5.12 -28.02 -28.72
N ASP A 170 -5.52 -29.00 -27.93
CA ASP A 170 -5.56 -30.41 -28.32
C ASP A 170 -6.55 -30.66 -29.47
N GLU A 171 -7.70 -29.99 -29.46
CA GLU A 171 -8.69 -30.04 -30.53
C GLU A 171 -8.16 -29.42 -31.82
N GLU A 172 -7.43 -28.32 -31.74
CA GLU A 172 -6.83 -27.66 -32.90
C GLU A 172 -5.70 -28.48 -33.51
N ILE A 173 -4.87 -29.12 -32.70
CA ILE A 173 -3.83 -30.05 -33.15
C ILE A 173 -4.44 -31.27 -33.88
N LYS A 174 -5.58 -31.80 -33.41
CA LYS A 174 -6.28 -32.94 -34.03
C LYS A 174 -6.89 -32.58 -35.39
N LYS A 175 -7.27 -31.31 -35.60
CA LYS A 175 -7.83 -30.85 -36.91
C LYS A 175 -6.79 -30.68 -38.00
N HIS A 176 -5.51 -30.58 -37.64
CA HIS A 176 -4.41 -30.34 -38.59
C HIS A 176 -3.56 -31.59 -38.82
N ARG A 177 -4.00 -32.76 -38.37
CA ARG A 177 -3.45 -34.10 -38.63
C ARG A 177 -4.36 -34.88 -39.55
#